data_ab8eb378f365328b4606d2ad6bc029c3
#
_entry.id   ab8eb378f365328b4606d2ad6bc029c3
#
_cell.length_a   1.000
_cell.length_b   1.000
_cell.length_c   1.000
_cell.angle_alpha   90.00
_cell.angle_beta   90.00
_cell.angle_gamma   90.00
#
_symmetry.space_group_name_H-M   'P 1'
#
loop_
_entity.id
_entity.type
_entity.pdbx_description
1 polymer ?
#
loop_
_entity_poly.entity_id
_entity_poly.type
_entity_poly.pdbx_seq_one_letter_code
_entity_poly.pdbx_strand_id
1 'polypeptide(L)'
;MLTAIRQDIRAAKQRDPAAPTTLQVVFAYPGVHAIWGHRISHWLWNRGARLAGRVFAELTRILTGVEIHPAAMLGAGLFIDHATGVVIGETAEVGDDVTIYHGVTLGGSGKDTGKRHPTIGDRVIIGAGAKILGPIKIGDDSRIGANAVVVKEVPSSAVVVGVPGQVISRTSPGEDDSMMPDLVGVSLQSLLTRVARLEALGPDTQNGQQTGRVIRPPEAGVWHGEDFSI
;
A
#
# COMPACT_ATOMS: atom_id res chain seq x y z
N MET A 1 -18.71 13.66 -14.73
CA MET A 1 -19.30 12.56 -13.94
C MET A 1 -19.50 11.29 -14.77
N LEU A 2 -20.28 11.27 -15.86
CA LEU A 2 -20.49 10.06 -16.68
C LEU A 2 -19.20 9.46 -17.27
N THR A 3 -18.25 10.28 -17.69
CA THR A 3 -16.95 9.84 -18.22
C THR A 3 -16.14 9.11 -17.13
N ALA A 4 -16.08 9.67 -15.93
CA ALA A 4 -15.37 9.05 -14.79
C ALA A 4 -16.01 7.69 -14.41
N ILE A 5 -17.35 7.60 -14.35
CA ILE A 5 -18.05 6.33 -14.08
C ILE A 5 -17.67 5.25 -15.11
N ARG A 6 -17.60 5.63 -16.39
CA ARG A 6 -17.16 4.67 -17.43
C ARG A 6 -15.71 4.25 -17.27
N GLN A 7 -14.83 5.15 -16.86
CA GLN A 7 -13.43 4.85 -16.59
C GLN A 7 -13.30 3.95 -15.37
N ASP A 8 -14.05 4.19 -14.27
CA ASP A 8 -14.04 3.36 -13.07
C ASP A 8 -14.47 1.89 -13.40
N ILE A 9 -15.52 1.72 -14.23
CA ILE A 9 -15.96 0.38 -14.70
C ILE A 9 -14.89 -0.28 -15.56
N ARG A 10 -14.26 0.49 -16.47
CA ARG A 10 -13.21 -0.03 -17.34
C ARG A 10 -11.99 -0.46 -16.52
N ALA A 11 -11.58 0.34 -15.53
CA ALA A 11 -10.49 0.03 -14.63
C ALA A 11 -10.71 -1.30 -13.89
N ALA A 12 -11.90 -1.50 -13.31
CA ALA A 12 -12.26 -2.75 -12.66
C ALA A 12 -12.18 -3.95 -13.62
N LYS A 13 -12.74 -3.84 -14.83
CA LYS A 13 -12.70 -4.92 -15.84
C LYS A 13 -11.31 -5.26 -16.37
N GLN A 14 -10.40 -4.29 -16.39
CA GLN A 14 -9.04 -4.49 -16.89
C GLN A 14 -8.10 -5.04 -15.83
N ARG A 15 -8.34 -4.71 -14.55
CA ARG A 15 -7.42 -5.03 -13.45
C ARG A 15 -7.87 -6.23 -12.62
N ASP A 16 -9.15 -6.61 -12.69
CA ASP A 16 -9.66 -7.80 -12.02
C ASP A 16 -9.97 -8.91 -13.04
N PRO A 17 -9.15 -9.98 -13.06
CA PRO A 17 -9.44 -11.16 -13.91
C PRO A 17 -10.77 -11.81 -13.61
N ALA A 18 -11.33 -11.63 -12.39
CA ALA A 18 -12.61 -12.17 -11.97
C ALA A 18 -13.82 -11.31 -12.40
N ALA A 19 -13.61 -10.20 -13.14
CA ALA A 19 -14.65 -9.28 -13.62
C ALA A 19 -15.10 -9.57 -15.07
N PRO A 20 -15.84 -10.66 -15.35
CA PRO A 20 -16.12 -11.10 -16.72
C PRO A 20 -17.10 -10.19 -17.46
N THR A 21 -18.00 -9.50 -16.73
CA THR A 21 -19.08 -8.71 -17.35
C THR A 21 -19.22 -7.33 -16.69
N THR A 22 -19.62 -6.34 -17.49
CA THR A 22 -19.96 -4.99 -16.99
C THR A 22 -21.08 -5.01 -15.96
N LEU A 23 -22.08 -5.90 -16.12
CA LEU A 23 -23.19 -6.01 -15.17
C LEU A 23 -22.71 -6.47 -13.79
N GLN A 24 -21.79 -7.43 -13.71
CA GLN A 24 -21.21 -7.84 -12.44
C GLN A 24 -20.47 -6.68 -11.75
N VAL A 25 -19.66 -5.92 -12.49
CA VAL A 25 -18.97 -4.75 -11.94
C VAL A 25 -19.97 -3.73 -11.40
N VAL A 26 -21.04 -3.45 -12.13
CA VAL A 26 -22.06 -2.47 -11.73
C VAL A 26 -22.84 -2.91 -10.48
N PHE A 27 -23.15 -4.20 -10.34
CA PHE A 27 -24.04 -4.68 -9.26
C PHE A 27 -23.33 -5.35 -8.09
N ALA A 28 -22.10 -5.87 -8.28
CA ALA A 28 -21.45 -6.71 -7.29
C ALA A 28 -20.07 -6.19 -6.80
N TYR A 29 -19.61 -5.00 -7.25
CA TYR A 29 -18.32 -4.47 -6.87
C TYR A 29 -18.45 -3.34 -5.83
N PRO A 30 -18.27 -3.62 -4.54
CA PRO A 30 -18.43 -2.62 -3.49
C PRO A 30 -17.44 -1.45 -3.62
N GLY A 31 -16.23 -1.67 -4.14
CA GLY A 31 -15.27 -0.60 -4.40
C GLY A 31 -15.77 0.40 -5.44
N VAL A 32 -16.43 -0.07 -6.50
CA VAL A 32 -17.05 0.79 -7.52
C VAL A 32 -18.21 1.58 -6.92
N HIS A 33 -19.04 0.95 -6.11
CA HIS A 33 -20.15 1.62 -5.41
C HIS A 33 -19.63 2.69 -4.43
N ALA A 34 -18.53 2.42 -3.74
CA ALA A 34 -17.89 3.38 -2.83
C ALA A 34 -17.42 4.64 -3.57
N ILE A 35 -16.77 4.47 -4.73
CA ILE A 35 -16.30 5.58 -5.56
C ILE A 35 -17.50 6.40 -6.05
N TRP A 36 -18.57 5.77 -6.50
CA TRP A 36 -19.78 6.48 -6.95
C TRP A 36 -20.47 7.21 -5.80
N GLY A 37 -20.58 6.57 -4.63
CA GLY A 37 -21.10 7.19 -3.43
C GLY A 37 -20.26 8.41 -3.00
N HIS A 38 -18.93 8.29 -3.08
CA HIS A 38 -18.05 9.43 -2.84
C HIS A 38 -18.28 10.57 -3.84
N ARG A 39 -18.43 10.30 -5.14
CA ARG A 39 -18.69 11.38 -6.13
C ARG A 39 -19.96 12.17 -5.81
N ILE A 40 -20.99 11.51 -5.27
CA ILE A 40 -22.24 12.16 -4.82
C ILE A 40 -21.97 12.96 -3.53
N SER A 41 -21.33 12.37 -2.53
CA SER A 41 -21.04 13.04 -1.26
C SER A 41 -20.11 14.25 -1.44
N HIS A 42 -19.12 14.13 -2.33
CA HIS A 42 -18.21 15.22 -2.71
C HIS A 42 -18.93 16.37 -3.42
N TRP A 43 -19.87 16.05 -4.31
CA TRP A 43 -20.70 17.08 -4.95
C TRP A 43 -21.57 17.84 -3.93
N LEU A 44 -22.19 17.15 -2.97
CA LEU A 44 -22.93 17.77 -1.87
C LEU A 44 -22.02 18.66 -1.02
N TRP A 45 -20.84 18.16 -0.68
CA TRP A 45 -19.83 18.87 0.10
C TRP A 45 -19.43 20.19 -0.54
N ASN A 46 -19.10 20.17 -1.83
CA ASN A 46 -18.68 21.34 -2.60
C ASN A 46 -19.81 22.36 -2.84
N ARG A 47 -21.07 21.96 -2.65
CA ARG A 47 -22.22 22.88 -2.66
C ARG A 47 -22.58 23.45 -1.29
N GLY A 48 -21.75 23.20 -0.29
CA GLY A 48 -21.98 23.69 1.07
C GLY A 48 -22.89 22.81 1.93
N ALA A 49 -23.51 21.77 1.37
CA ALA A 49 -24.34 20.81 2.10
C ALA A 49 -23.49 19.79 2.88
N ARG A 50 -22.59 20.30 3.74
CA ARG A 50 -21.54 19.49 4.41
C ARG A 50 -22.12 18.35 5.24
N LEU A 51 -23.17 18.60 6.04
CA LEU A 51 -23.81 17.56 6.84
C LEU A 51 -24.40 16.46 5.96
N ALA A 52 -25.13 16.83 4.90
CA ALA A 52 -25.71 15.86 3.96
C ALA A 52 -24.61 15.04 3.27
N GLY A 53 -23.51 15.67 2.85
CA GLY A 53 -22.34 14.99 2.28
C GLY A 53 -21.74 13.97 3.27
N ARG A 54 -21.59 14.33 4.55
CA ARG A 54 -21.08 13.42 5.61
C ARG A 54 -22.03 12.25 5.85
N VAL A 55 -23.32 12.52 6.00
CA VAL A 55 -24.33 11.46 6.20
C VAL A 55 -24.35 10.50 5.02
N PHE A 56 -24.31 11.02 3.79
CA PHE A 56 -24.30 10.17 2.59
C PHE A 56 -23.01 9.32 2.49
N ALA A 57 -21.85 9.89 2.85
CA ALA A 57 -20.60 9.16 2.91
C ALA A 57 -20.66 8.03 3.94
N GLU A 58 -21.26 8.26 5.11
CA GLU A 58 -21.43 7.26 6.15
C GLU A 58 -22.36 6.12 5.71
N LEU A 59 -23.46 6.43 5.03
CA LEU A 59 -24.34 5.41 4.43
C LEU A 59 -23.58 4.56 3.40
N THR A 60 -22.76 5.21 2.56
CA THR A 60 -21.90 4.52 1.60
C THR A 60 -20.91 3.59 2.30
N ARG A 61 -20.28 4.03 3.40
CA ARG A 61 -19.38 3.22 4.22
C ARG A 61 -20.07 1.97 4.78
N ILE A 62 -21.27 2.14 5.32
CA ILE A 62 -22.06 1.02 5.87
C ILE A 62 -22.36 -0.04 4.79
N LEU A 63 -22.67 0.41 3.58
CA LEU A 63 -23.03 -0.49 2.47
C LEU A 63 -21.81 -1.16 1.82
N THR A 64 -20.66 -0.50 1.80
CA THR A 64 -19.49 -0.94 1.01
C THR A 64 -18.29 -1.38 1.85
N GLY A 65 -18.24 -1.00 3.13
CA GLY A 65 -17.08 -1.20 4.00
C GLY A 65 -15.91 -0.26 3.71
N VAL A 66 -16.10 0.77 2.86
CA VAL A 66 -15.09 1.76 2.46
C VAL A 66 -15.44 3.12 3.04
N GLU A 67 -14.53 3.71 3.78
CA GLU A 67 -14.65 5.07 4.28
C GLU A 67 -13.90 6.04 3.36
N ILE A 68 -14.62 6.97 2.74
CA ILE A 68 -14.02 8.06 1.95
C ILE A 68 -14.61 9.38 2.44
N HIS A 69 -13.75 10.27 2.93
CA HIS A 69 -14.20 11.58 3.37
C HIS A 69 -14.73 12.40 2.17
N PRO A 70 -15.87 13.09 2.29
CA PRO A 70 -16.44 13.86 1.17
C PRO A 70 -15.53 14.93 0.57
N ALA A 71 -14.59 15.47 1.36
CA ALA A 71 -13.63 16.46 0.88
C ALA A 71 -12.44 15.88 0.12
N ALA A 72 -12.19 14.57 0.20
CA ALA A 72 -11.11 13.93 -0.52
C ALA A 72 -11.24 14.12 -2.03
N MET A 73 -10.10 14.24 -2.71
CA MET A 73 -10.06 14.41 -4.17
C MET A 73 -9.67 13.06 -4.81
N LEU A 74 -10.53 12.54 -5.67
CA LEU A 74 -10.30 11.27 -6.37
C LEU A 74 -10.28 11.48 -7.88
N GLY A 75 -9.23 11.03 -8.52
CA GLY A 75 -9.07 10.98 -9.96
C GLY A 75 -10.03 10.00 -10.64
N ALA A 76 -9.87 9.83 -11.93
CA ALA A 76 -10.65 8.92 -12.75
C ALA A 76 -9.94 7.55 -12.87
N GLY A 77 -10.71 6.49 -13.12
CA GLY A 77 -10.12 5.15 -13.26
C GLY A 77 -9.58 4.56 -11.95
N LEU A 78 -9.97 5.12 -10.80
CA LEU A 78 -9.65 4.52 -9.50
C LEU A 78 -10.31 3.15 -9.40
N PHE A 79 -9.53 2.14 -8.98
CA PHE A 79 -10.02 0.80 -8.70
C PHE A 79 -9.73 0.42 -7.25
N ILE A 80 -10.78 0.11 -6.48
CA ILE A 80 -10.68 -0.37 -5.10
C ILE A 80 -11.08 -1.84 -5.10
N ASP A 81 -10.07 -2.71 -4.98
CA ASP A 81 -10.26 -4.15 -5.00
C ASP A 81 -10.56 -4.70 -3.60
N HIS A 82 -11.53 -5.63 -3.51
CA HIS A 82 -12.04 -6.21 -2.27
C HIS A 82 -12.61 -5.20 -1.24
N ALA A 83 -12.44 -3.93 -1.42
CA ALA A 83 -13.01 -2.78 -0.73
C ALA A 83 -12.86 -2.73 0.80
N THR A 84 -13.16 -3.80 1.52
CA THR A 84 -13.31 -3.84 2.97
C THR A 84 -12.16 -3.18 3.72
N GLY A 85 -12.49 -2.22 4.60
CA GLY A 85 -11.53 -1.58 5.52
C GLY A 85 -10.61 -0.53 4.88
N VAL A 86 -10.90 -0.11 3.64
CA VAL A 86 -10.21 1.04 3.03
C VAL A 86 -10.68 2.34 3.69
N VAL A 87 -9.73 3.21 4.05
CA VAL A 87 -9.99 4.53 4.63
C VAL A 87 -9.24 5.60 3.85
N ILE A 88 -9.95 6.59 3.31
CA ILE A 88 -9.39 7.75 2.61
C ILE A 88 -9.80 9.02 3.36
N GLY A 89 -8.83 9.69 3.97
CA GLY A 89 -9.06 10.84 4.85
C GLY A 89 -9.34 12.16 4.11
N GLU A 90 -9.71 13.18 4.88
CA GLU A 90 -10.27 14.44 4.42
C GLU A 90 -9.46 15.19 3.36
N THR A 91 -8.15 15.33 3.57
CA THR A 91 -7.26 16.08 2.67
C THR A 91 -6.43 15.18 1.77
N ALA A 92 -6.84 13.90 1.61
CA ALA A 92 -6.21 13.00 0.67
C ALA A 92 -6.52 13.41 -0.77
N GLU A 93 -5.50 13.28 -1.61
CA GLU A 93 -5.59 13.47 -3.05
C GLU A 93 -5.12 12.17 -3.72
N VAL A 94 -5.89 11.66 -4.66
CA VAL A 94 -5.60 10.43 -5.39
C VAL A 94 -5.68 10.74 -6.87
N GLY A 95 -4.60 10.45 -7.58
CA GLY A 95 -4.48 10.66 -9.02
C GLY A 95 -5.33 9.72 -9.85
N ASP A 96 -5.08 9.73 -11.15
CA ASP A 96 -5.79 8.90 -12.13
C ASP A 96 -5.22 7.47 -12.17
N ASP A 97 -6.08 6.51 -12.50
CA ASP A 97 -5.71 5.10 -12.71
C ASP A 97 -5.03 4.40 -11.52
N VAL A 98 -5.28 4.85 -10.30
CA VAL A 98 -4.76 4.25 -9.08
C VAL A 98 -5.49 2.95 -8.76
N THR A 99 -4.74 1.96 -8.23
CA THR A 99 -5.30 0.71 -7.67
C THR A 99 -5.07 0.66 -6.17
N ILE A 100 -6.13 0.41 -5.41
CA ILE A 100 -6.11 0.30 -3.95
C ILE A 100 -6.70 -1.05 -3.55
N TYR A 101 -5.97 -1.83 -2.76
CA TYR A 101 -6.49 -3.07 -2.20
C TYR A 101 -7.14 -2.85 -0.83
N HIS A 102 -7.86 -3.86 -0.36
CA HIS A 102 -8.55 -3.83 0.94
C HIS A 102 -7.63 -3.42 2.10
N GLY A 103 -8.21 -2.84 3.15
CA GLY A 103 -7.50 -2.49 4.38
C GLY A 103 -6.49 -1.34 4.26
N VAL A 104 -6.36 -0.71 3.10
CA VAL A 104 -5.47 0.44 2.89
C VAL A 104 -5.97 1.66 3.66
N THR A 105 -5.05 2.42 4.27
CA THR A 105 -5.36 3.69 4.93
C THR A 105 -4.53 4.81 4.32
N LEU A 106 -5.20 5.83 3.79
CA LEU A 106 -4.63 7.14 3.48
C LEU A 106 -4.93 8.07 4.65
N GLY A 107 -4.06 8.01 5.67
CA GLY A 107 -4.29 8.61 6.99
C GLY A 107 -3.60 9.94 7.18
N GLY A 108 -4.18 10.76 8.05
CA GLY A 108 -3.57 12.03 8.48
C GLY A 108 -2.56 11.83 9.61
N SER A 109 -1.65 12.80 9.74
CA SER A 109 -0.78 12.93 10.90
C SER A 109 -0.99 14.29 11.58
N GLY A 110 -0.87 14.31 12.93
CA GLY A 110 -1.04 15.53 13.71
C GLY A 110 -2.49 15.96 13.91
N LYS A 111 -2.65 17.16 14.52
CA LYS A 111 -3.94 17.76 14.87
C LYS A 111 -4.30 18.96 13.97
N ASP A 112 -3.49 19.26 12.98
CA ASP A 112 -3.69 20.40 12.10
C ASP A 112 -4.90 20.21 11.20
N THR A 113 -5.60 21.30 10.91
CA THR A 113 -6.78 21.32 10.04
C THR A 113 -6.42 21.44 8.55
N GLY A 114 -5.14 21.68 8.23
CA GLY A 114 -4.63 21.81 6.87
C GLY A 114 -4.37 20.46 6.17
N LYS A 115 -3.51 20.50 5.15
CA LYS A 115 -3.05 19.28 4.45
C LYS A 115 -2.34 18.36 5.44
N ARG A 116 -2.94 17.20 5.72
CA ARG A 116 -2.43 16.21 6.68
C ARG A 116 -2.52 14.77 6.18
N HIS A 117 -3.15 14.55 5.02
CA HIS A 117 -3.29 13.25 4.37
C HIS A 117 -2.43 13.20 3.11
N PRO A 118 -2.08 12.02 2.62
CA PRO A 118 -1.17 11.87 1.49
C PRO A 118 -1.74 12.38 0.16
N THR A 119 -0.82 12.68 -0.75
CA THR A 119 -1.09 12.88 -2.17
C THR A 119 -0.51 11.71 -2.94
N ILE A 120 -1.37 10.96 -3.61
CA ILE A 120 -1.03 9.79 -4.42
C ILE A 120 -1.01 10.22 -5.88
N GLY A 121 0.09 9.94 -6.57
CA GLY A 121 0.23 10.19 -8.01
C GLY A 121 -0.60 9.27 -8.87
N ASP A 122 -0.40 9.35 -10.19
CA ASP A 122 -1.11 8.54 -11.17
C ASP A 122 -0.56 7.12 -11.25
N ARG A 123 -1.41 6.15 -11.59
CA ARG A 123 -1.06 4.74 -11.82
C ARG A 123 -0.33 4.05 -10.65
N VAL A 124 -0.51 4.58 -9.45
CA VAL A 124 0.06 4.00 -8.22
C VAL A 124 -0.73 2.75 -7.85
N ILE A 125 -0.01 1.72 -7.40
CA ILE A 125 -0.60 0.49 -6.86
C ILE A 125 -0.31 0.42 -5.37
N ILE A 126 -1.37 0.30 -4.55
CA ILE A 126 -1.26 0.25 -3.08
C ILE A 126 -1.77 -1.11 -2.59
N GLY A 127 -0.83 -1.95 -2.17
CA GLY A 127 -1.07 -3.31 -1.70
C GLY A 127 -1.93 -3.40 -0.44
N ALA A 128 -2.53 -4.57 -0.26
CA ALA A 128 -3.48 -4.83 0.82
C ALA A 128 -2.92 -4.46 2.20
N GLY A 129 -3.73 -3.78 3.01
CA GLY A 129 -3.37 -3.42 4.37
C GLY A 129 -2.33 -2.30 4.52
N ALA A 130 -1.77 -1.74 3.44
CA ALA A 130 -0.77 -0.68 3.52
C ALA A 130 -1.32 0.59 4.20
N LYS A 131 -0.46 1.28 4.94
CA LYS A 131 -0.78 2.53 5.64
C LYS A 131 0.14 3.64 5.12
N ILE A 132 -0.45 4.66 4.50
CA ILE A 132 0.27 5.84 4.02
C ILE A 132 -0.17 7.00 4.90
N LEU A 133 0.76 7.55 5.68
CA LEU A 133 0.41 8.44 6.80
C LEU A 133 1.14 9.78 6.67
N GLY A 134 0.37 10.85 6.80
CA GLY A 134 0.88 12.22 6.77
C GLY A 134 0.74 12.91 5.42
N PRO A 135 1.11 14.18 5.31
CA PRO A 135 1.00 14.99 4.10
C PRO A 135 2.14 14.70 3.11
N ILE A 136 2.43 13.42 2.90
CA ILE A 136 3.52 12.94 2.03
C ILE A 136 3.05 12.74 0.61
N LYS A 137 3.98 12.81 -0.34
CA LYS A 137 3.72 12.54 -1.76
C LYS A 137 4.23 11.16 -2.15
N ILE A 138 3.39 10.41 -2.83
CA ILE A 138 3.73 9.15 -3.51
C ILE A 138 3.77 9.45 -5.01
N GLY A 139 4.92 9.30 -5.63
CA GLY A 139 5.11 9.61 -7.04
C GLY A 139 4.40 8.63 -7.97
N ASP A 140 4.20 9.06 -9.21
CA ASP A 140 3.50 8.29 -10.24
C ASP A 140 4.17 6.93 -10.48
N ASP A 141 3.40 5.95 -10.93
CA ASP A 141 3.85 4.59 -11.26
C ASP A 141 4.52 3.83 -10.11
N SER A 142 4.38 4.33 -8.87
CA SER A 142 4.96 3.69 -7.68
C SER A 142 4.12 2.52 -7.19
N ARG A 143 4.75 1.60 -6.48
CA ARG A 143 4.12 0.41 -5.90
C ARG A 143 4.40 0.34 -4.42
N ILE A 144 3.34 0.29 -3.63
CA ILE A 144 3.41 0.13 -2.18
C ILE A 144 3.02 -1.30 -1.84
N GLY A 145 3.95 -2.01 -1.22
CA GLY A 145 3.76 -3.40 -0.84
C GLY A 145 2.68 -3.60 0.21
N ALA A 146 2.13 -4.81 0.25
CA ALA A 146 1.12 -5.17 1.25
C ALA A 146 1.65 -4.97 2.67
N ASN A 147 0.80 -4.42 3.55
CA ASN A 147 1.12 -4.09 4.95
C ASN A 147 2.30 -3.13 5.16
N ALA A 148 2.81 -2.45 4.12
CA ALA A 148 3.83 -1.44 4.29
C ALA A 148 3.28 -0.22 5.03
N VAL A 149 4.10 0.40 5.90
CA VAL A 149 3.77 1.64 6.61
C VAL A 149 4.66 2.77 6.09
N VAL A 150 4.10 3.62 5.25
CA VAL A 150 4.83 4.69 4.56
C VAL A 150 4.59 6.01 5.26
N VAL A 151 5.67 6.62 5.73
CA VAL A 151 5.67 7.90 6.48
C VAL A 151 6.64 8.93 5.89
N LYS A 152 7.21 8.62 4.72
CA LYS A 152 8.12 9.50 3.97
C LYS A 152 7.71 9.54 2.51
N GLU A 153 8.10 10.61 1.82
CA GLU A 153 7.85 10.75 0.39
C GLU A 153 8.46 9.60 -0.41
N VAL A 154 7.77 9.21 -1.47
CA VAL A 154 8.16 8.13 -2.38
C VAL A 154 8.35 8.72 -3.78
N PRO A 155 9.52 8.55 -4.40
CA PRO A 155 9.74 9.01 -5.76
C PRO A 155 8.91 8.19 -6.77
N SER A 156 8.73 8.74 -7.98
CA SER A 156 8.03 8.03 -9.06
C SER A 156 8.73 6.71 -9.42
N SER A 157 7.95 5.74 -9.86
CA SER A 157 8.40 4.41 -10.29
C SER A 157 9.19 3.64 -9.20
N ALA A 158 8.89 3.91 -7.94
CA ALA A 158 9.55 3.26 -6.82
C ALA A 158 8.70 2.12 -6.26
N VAL A 159 9.37 1.09 -5.74
CA VAL A 159 8.75 0.02 -4.96
C VAL A 159 9.10 0.21 -3.50
N VAL A 160 8.08 0.22 -2.65
CA VAL A 160 8.22 0.43 -1.20
C VAL A 160 7.63 -0.74 -0.45
N VAL A 161 8.37 -1.28 0.52
CA VAL A 161 7.89 -2.39 1.38
C VAL A 161 8.36 -2.21 2.81
N GLY A 162 7.70 -2.91 3.73
CA GLY A 162 8.12 -3.04 5.14
C GLY A 162 7.54 -2.00 6.09
N VAL A 163 7.92 -2.13 7.37
CA VAL A 163 7.51 -1.27 8.49
C VAL A 163 8.75 -0.88 9.29
N PRO A 164 9.20 0.38 9.21
CA PRO A 164 8.75 1.44 8.30
C PRO A 164 9.07 1.14 6.84
N GLY A 165 8.27 1.68 5.91
CA GLY A 165 8.42 1.48 4.47
C GLY A 165 9.77 1.95 3.94
N GLN A 166 10.44 1.09 3.19
CA GLN A 166 11.73 1.37 2.56
C GLN A 166 11.61 1.27 1.04
N VAL A 167 12.23 2.20 0.34
CA VAL A 167 12.35 2.13 -1.13
C VAL A 167 13.41 1.08 -1.46
N ILE A 168 13.02 0.05 -2.21
CA ILE A 168 13.88 -1.11 -2.52
C ILE A 168 14.38 -1.15 -3.96
N SER A 169 13.56 -0.65 -4.87
CA SER A 169 13.93 -0.56 -6.28
C SER A 169 13.20 0.60 -6.92
N ARG A 170 13.67 1.00 -8.11
CA ARG A 170 12.91 1.79 -9.05
C ARG A 170 12.53 0.86 -10.19
N THR A 171 11.25 0.64 -10.38
CA THR A 171 10.75 -0.23 -11.44
C THR A 171 10.95 0.46 -12.79
N SER A 172 11.59 -0.23 -13.73
CA SER A 172 11.53 0.19 -15.13
C SER A 172 10.16 -0.16 -15.70
N PRO A 173 9.55 0.70 -16.54
CA PRO A 173 8.26 0.36 -17.17
C PRO A 173 8.41 -0.93 -18.00
N GLY A 174 7.69 -1.99 -17.66
CA GLY A 174 7.65 -3.26 -18.39
C GLY A 174 8.19 -4.50 -17.65
N GLU A 175 8.67 -4.39 -16.42
CA GLU A 175 9.03 -5.56 -15.63
C GLU A 175 7.79 -6.23 -15.00
N ASP A 176 7.79 -7.55 -15.06
CA ASP A 176 6.69 -8.44 -14.68
C ASP A 176 6.25 -8.25 -13.21
N ASP A 177 4.96 -8.10 -13.00
CA ASP A 177 4.27 -7.72 -11.77
C ASP A 177 4.16 -8.86 -10.74
N SER A 178 4.64 -10.05 -11.05
CA SER A 178 4.22 -11.29 -10.38
C SER A 178 4.98 -11.65 -9.11
N MET A 179 6.13 -11.02 -8.79
CA MET A 179 6.87 -11.34 -7.57
C MET A 179 7.41 -10.10 -6.86
N MET A 180 6.83 -9.83 -5.69
CA MET A 180 7.42 -8.91 -4.74
C MET A 180 8.69 -9.56 -4.15
N PRO A 181 9.89 -8.94 -4.30
CA PRO A 181 11.12 -9.55 -3.79
C PRO A 181 11.07 -9.75 -2.27
N ASP A 182 11.51 -10.90 -1.80
CA ASP A 182 11.76 -11.15 -0.37
C ASP A 182 13.01 -10.39 0.08
N LEU A 183 12.79 -9.15 0.52
CA LEU A 183 13.88 -8.28 0.94
C LEU A 183 14.49 -8.66 2.28
N VAL A 184 13.70 -9.26 3.16
CA VAL A 184 14.20 -9.69 4.47
C VAL A 184 15.18 -10.83 4.23
N GLY A 185 14.82 -11.81 3.40
CA GLY A 185 15.71 -12.91 3.01
C GLY A 185 16.98 -12.43 2.31
N VAL A 186 16.85 -11.54 1.31
CA VAL A 186 18.01 -11.00 0.57
C VAL A 186 18.92 -10.18 1.48
N SER A 187 18.37 -9.34 2.35
CA SER A 187 19.15 -8.52 3.29
C SER A 187 19.84 -9.39 4.35
N LEU A 188 19.13 -10.38 4.87
CA LEU A 188 19.67 -11.33 5.85
C LEU A 188 20.81 -12.16 5.22
N GLN A 189 20.63 -12.64 4.01
CA GLN A 189 21.64 -13.42 3.28
C GLN A 189 22.88 -12.58 2.97
N SER A 190 22.70 -11.29 2.62
CA SER A 190 23.80 -10.33 2.45
C SER A 190 24.58 -10.11 3.76
N LEU A 191 23.86 -9.93 4.88
CA LEU A 191 24.48 -9.78 6.20
C LEU A 191 25.22 -11.04 6.63
N LEU A 192 24.64 -12.22 6.48
CA LEU A 192 25.28 -13.49 6.79
C LEU A 192 26.56 -13.70 5.97
N THR A 193 26.53 -13.38 4.68
CA THR A 193 27.72 -13.43 3.81
C THR A 193 28.82 -12.47 4.29
N ARG A 194 28.45 -11.26 4.73
CA ARG A 194 29.42 -10.28 5.25
C ARG A 194 30.00 -10.70 6.59
N VAL A 195 29.19 -11.27 7.47
CA VAL A 195 29.64 -11.82 8.77
C VAL A 195 30.60 -12.98 8.53
N ALA A 196 30.23 -13.95 7.69
CA ALA A 196 31.10 -15.07 7.35
C ALA A 196 32.44 -14.62 6.76
N ARG A 197 32.44 -13.54 5.95
CA ARG A 197 33.66 -12.96 5.40
C ARG A 197 34.53 -12.29 6.47
N LEU A 198 33.93 -11.62 7.45
CA LEU A 198 34.64 -11.01 8.57
C LEU A 198 35.21 -12.07 9.52
N GLU A 199 34.50 -13.14 9.77
CA GLU A 199 34.95 -14.30 10.55
C GLU A 199 36.14 -15.00 9.90
N ALA A 200 36.14 -15.12 8.56
CA ALA A 200 37.23 -15.67 7.79
C ALA A 200 38.51 -14.79 7.75
N LEU A 201 38.35 -13.50 8.02
CA LEU A 201 39.45 -12.50 8.08
C LEU A 201 39.96 -12.26 9.52
N GLY A 202 39.29 -12.84 10.53
CA GLY A 202 39.73 -12.77 11.94
C GLY A 202 41.09 -13.44 12.12
N PRO A 203 41.94 -12.92 13.03
CA PRO A 203 43.24 -13.51 13.27
C PRO A 203 43.10 -14.93 13.79
N ASP A 204 43.85 -15.85 13.21
CA ASP A 204 44.06 -17.23 13.69
C ASP A 204 44.47 -17.21 15.16
N THR A 205 43.54 -17.23 16.08
CA THR A 205 43.83 -17.44 17.50
C THR A 205 43.99 -18.94 17.73
N GLN A 206 45.16 -19.43 17.35
CA GLN A 206 45.70 -20.66 17.95
C GLN A 206 46.01 -20.35 19.43
N ASN A 207 45.02 -20.35 20.28
CA ASN A 207 45.12 -20.81 21.67
C ASN A 207 43.74 -20.72 22.36
N GLY A 208 43.30 -21.88 22.75
CA GLY A 208 42.16 -22.27 23.50
C GLY A 208 41.58 -21.24 24.47
N GLN A 209 40.39 -20.86 24.16
CA GLN A 209 39.16 -20.90 24.98
C GLN A 209 38.07 -20.22 24.19
N GLN A 210 37.28 -21.04 23.49
CA GLN A 210 36.03 -20.57 22.89
C GLN A 210 35.03 -20.24 24.01
N THR A 211 34.93 -18.99 24.37
CA THR A 211 33.86 -18.41 25.16
C THR A 211 32.93 -17.66 24.22
N GLY A 212 32.21 -18.38 23.39
CA GLY A 212 31.17 -17.83 22.53
C GLY A 212 30.74 -18.89 21.54
N ARG A 213 29.55 -19.42 21.70
CA ARG A 213 28.95 -20.38 20.77
C ARG A 213 28.66 -19.63 19.48
N VAL A 214 29.43 -19.86 18.42
CA VAL A 214 29.14 -19.32 17.09
C VAL A 214 27.87 -19.97 16.60
N ILE A 215 26.79 -19.21 16.53
CA ILE A 215 25.50 -19.68 15.97
C ILE A 215 25.68 -19.70 14.45
N ARG A 216 25.81 -20.88 13.87
CA ARG A 216 25.83 -21.07 12.40
C ARG A 216 24.42 -21.30 11.91
N PRO A 217 24.00 -20.67 10.78
CA PRO A 217 22.72 -20.98 10.19
C PRO A 217 22.67 -22.47 9.80
N PRO A 218 21.56 -23.15 10.02
CA PRO A 218 21.38 -24.54 9.64
C PRO A 218 21.51 -24.72 8.12
N GLU A 219 22.15 -25.79 7.67
CA GLU A 219 22.37 -26.08 6.24
C GLU A 219 21.05 -26.16 5.44
N ALA A 220 19.94 -26.48 6.10
CA ALA A 220 18.60 -26.54 5.50
C ALA A 220 17.77 -25.24 5.61
N GLY A 221 18.31 -24.15 6.15
CA GLY A 221 17.59 -22.87 6.31
C GLY A 221 16.46 -22.87 7.34
N VAL A 222 16.30 -23.93 8.13
CA VAL A 222 15.24 -24.07 9.15
C VAL A 222 15.88 -24.10 10.53
N TRP A 223 15.49 -23.15 11.40
CA TRP A 223 15.92 -23.08 12.79
C TRP A 223 15.02 -23.95 13.67
N HIS A 224 15.63 -24.76 14.53
CA HIS A 224 14.93 -25.56 15.53
C HIS A 224 15.12 -24.96 16.93
N GLY A 225 14.18 -25.20 17.86
CA GLY A 225 14.21 -24.62 19.20
C GLY A 225 15.51 -24.85 19.98
N GLU A 226 16.25 -25.91 19.65
CA GLU A 226 17.54 -26.26 20.26
C GLU A 226 18.69 -25.32 19.82
N ASP A 227 18.54 -24.63 18.67
CA ASP A 227 19.55 -23.71 18.13
C ASP A 227 19.65 -22.44 18.96
N PHE A 228 18.68 -22.16 19.83
CA PHE A 228 18.58 -20.97 20.68
C PHE A 228 18.81 -21.25 22.17
N SER A 229 19.22 -22.47 22.52
CA SER A 229 19.55 -22.77 23.93
C SER A 229 20.83 -22.04 24.35
N ILE A 230 20.70 -21.04 25.24
CA ILE A 230 21.77 -20.28 25.89
C ILE A 230 22.32 -21.11 27.07
#